data_f443287aade2a7617be09d61dca63760
#
_entry.id   f443287aade2a7617be09d61dca63760
#
_cell.length_a   1.000
_cell.length_b   1.000
_cell.length_c   1.000
_cell.angle_alpha   90.00
_cell.angle_beta   90.00
_cell.angle_gamma   90.00
#
_symmetry.space_group_name_H-M   'P 1'
#
loop_
_entity.id
_entity.type
_entity.pdbx_description
1 polymer ?
#
loop_
_entity_poly.entity_id
_entity_poly.type
_entity_poly.pdbx_seq_one_letter_code
_entity_poly.pdbx_strand_id
1 'polypeptide(L)'
;LIRRLNTFELAIIAKPTKTFSELDKYFLDQYAMGGGHLMWFIDGVHAEMDSLSYGPDFLAYPTYFDLNITDLLFKYGVRVNTDLIQDVRCAGINDRRNVNPWVYFPLFGATNHPSVANLNAIKGEFSSSLDTLESTGIKKTALLQSSSNAKRVPAPHTVSLEALYNRPDPRSFNQRDLLSGVLLEGVFESAYANRIAPKTAGASLPQLKQSNPTSMAVFSDGDFIRNQVNLINPELPR
;
A
#
# COMPACT_ATOMS: atom_id res chain seq x y z
N LEU A 1 -21.86 -8.40 -8.99
CA LEU A 1 -20.90 -7.85 -8.04
C LEU A 1 -21.21 -6.37 -7.74
N ILE A 2 -21.30 -5.48 -8.73
CA ILE A 2 -21.47 -4.02 -8.52
C ILE A 2 -22.73 -3.67 -7.71
N ARG A 3 -23.89 -4.32 -7.95
CA ARG A 3 -25.10 -4.09 -7.15
C ARG A 3 -24.89 -4.40 -5.67
N ARG A 4 -24.02 -5.37 -5.37
CA ARG A 4 -23.68 -5.73 -4.00
C ARG A 4 -22.66 -4.75 -3.41
N LEU A 5 -21.67 -4.31 -4.18
CA LEU A 5 -20.73 -3.28 -3.73
C LEU A 5 -21.45 -1.99 -3.35
N ASN A 6 -22.40 -1.55 -4.14
CA ASN A 6 -23.17 -0.32 -3.90
C ASN A 6 -24.06 -0.37 -2.62
N THR A 7 -24.12 -1.49 -1.91
CA THR A 7 -24.78 -1.54 -0.60
C THR A 7 -23.84 -1.19 0.55
N PHE A 8 -22.55 -1.01 0.27
CA PHE A 8 -21.53 -0.64 1.26
C PHE A 8 -21.01 0.77 0.97
N GLU A 9 -20.67 1.50 2.00
CA GLU A 9 -20.07 2.84 1.89
C GLU A 9 -18.57 2.76 1.58
N LEU A 10 -17.89 1.72 2.08
CA LEU A 10 -16.45 1.50 1.95
C LEU A 10 -16.16 0.09 1.44
N ALA A 11 -15.29 -0.03 0.45
CA ALA A 11 -14.67 -1.29 0.05
C ALA A 11 -13.18 -1.26 0.40
N ILE A 12 -12.73 -2.27 1.15
CA ILE A 12 -11.33 -2.44 1.56
C ILE A 12 -10.69 -3.53 0.73
N ILE A 13 -9.60 -3.21 0.04
CA ILE A 13 -8.77 -4.13 -0.72
C ILE A 13 -7.51 -4.41 0.10
N ALA A 14 -7.51 -5.56 0.79
CA ALA A 14 -6.49 -5.93 1.75
C ALA A 14 -5.51 -6.94 1.16
N LYS A 15 -4.26 -6.54 0.97
CA LYS A 15 -3.13 -7.38 0.51
C LYS A 15 -3.54 -8.32 -0.63
N PRO A 16 -3.97 -7.81 -1.79
CA PRO A 16 -4.37 -8.65 -2.90
C PRO A 16 -3.16 -9.42 -3.43
N THR A 17 -3.35 -10.72 -3.65
CA THR A 17 -2.32 -11.64 -4.18
C THR A 17 -2.69 -12.21 -5.54
N LYS A 18 -3.87 -11.88 -6.05
CA LYS A 18 -4.37 -12.36 -7.34
C LYS A 18 -4.56 -11.20 -8.31
N THR A 19 -4.27 -11.45 -9.57
CA THR A 19 -4.47 -10.50 -10.67
C THR A 19 -5.92 -10.05 -10.75
N PHE A 20 -6.16 -8.75 -10.81
CA PHE A 20 -7.46 -8.19 -11.10
C PHE A 20 -7.75 -8.34 -12.59
N SER A 21 -8.91 -8.92 -12.91
CA SER A 21 -9.42 -8.91 -14.27
C SER A 21 -9.86 -7.49 -14.67
N GLU A 22 -9.94 -7.22 -15.98
CA GLU A 22 -10.50 -5.94 -16.46
C GLU A 22 -11.94 -5.71 -15.96
N LEU A 23 -12.67 -6.79 -15.70
CA LEU A 23 -14.02 -6.72 -15.15
C LEU A 23 -14.00 -6.31 -13.66
N ASP A 24 -13.08 -6.85 -12.86
CA ASP A 24 -12.91 -6.47 -11.46
C ASP A 24 -12.52 -5.00 -11.33
N LYS A 25 -11.55 -4.56 -12.13
CA LYS A 25 -11.13 -3.15 -12.19
C LYS A 25 -12.30 -2.23 -12.57
N TYR A 26 -13.08 -2.63 -13.58
CA TYR A 26 -14.28 -1.88 -14.01
C TYR A 26 -15.30 -1.77 -12.88
N PHE A 27 -15.56 -2.84 -12.14
CA PHE A 27 -16.50 -2.79 -11.03
C PHE A 27 -16.03 -1.89 -9.88
N LEU A 28 -14.74 -1.91 -9.54
CA LEU A 28 -14.19 -1.02 -8.53
C LEU A 28 -14.20 0.44 -8.99
N ASP A 29 -13.86 0.68 -10.25
CA ASP A 29 -13.95 2.02 -10.86
C ASP A 29 -15.39 2.54 -10.80
N GLN A 30 -16.37 1.79 -11.29
CA GLN A 30 -17.76 2.22 -11.31
C GLN A 30 -18.37 2.34 -9.91
N TYR A 31 -17.92 1.55 -8.95
CA TYR A 31 -18.28 1.72 -7.55
C TYR A 31 -17.79 3.07 -7.01
N ALA A 32 -16.53 3.42 -7.27
CA ALA A 32 -15.99 4.72 -6.90
C ALA A 32 -16.69 5.87 -7.65
N MET A 33 -17.00 5.69 -8.94
CA MET A 33 -17.75 6.69 -9.71
C MET A 33 -19.15 6.91 -9.15
N GLY A 34 -19.77 5.90 -8.56
CA GLY A 34 -21.04 5.99 -7.83
C GLY A 34 -20.96 6.73 -6.49
N GLY A 35 -19.77 7.09 -6.03
CA GLY A 35 -19.53 7.76 -4.76
C GLY A 35 -19.07 6.83 -3.64
N GLY A 36 -18.83 5.54 -3.91
CA GLY A 36 -18.30 4.59 -2.95
C GLY A 36 -16.83 4.92 -2.58
N HIS A 37 -16.47 4.67 -1.34
CA HIS A 37 -15.10 4.90 -0.85
C HIS A 37 -14.24 3.65 -1.05
N LEU A 38 -12.95 3.84 -1.39
CA LEU A 38 -11.99 2.75 -1.54
C LEU A 38 -10.83 2.91 -0.55
N MET A 39 -10.41 1.79 0.03
CA MET A 39 -9.19 1.75 0.84
C MET A 39 -8.32 0.59 0.36
N TRP A 40 -7.08 0.90 -0.03
CA TRP A 40 -6.15 -0.02 -0.63
C TRP A 40 -4.96 -0.25 0.29
N PHE A 41 -4.63 -1.51 0.54
CA PHE A 41 -3.41 -1.95 1.20
C PHE A 41 -2.67 -2.87 0.24
N ILE A 42 -1.61 -2.36 -0.39
CA ILE A 42 -0.97 -2.99 -1.55
C ILE A 42 0.53 -3.04 -1.36
N ASP A 43 1.09 -4.23 -1.50
CA ASP A 43 2.54 -4.39 -1.58
C ASP A 43 3.02 -4.05 -2.99
N GLY A 44 3.97 -3.14 -3.12
CA GLY A 44 4.65 -2.85 -4.39
C GLY A 44 5.72 -3.89 -4.74
N VAL A 45 6.14 -4.68 -3.74
CA VAL A 45 7.20 -5.69 -3.84
C VAL A 45 6.78 -6.95 -3.07
N HIS A 46 7.00 -8.12 -3.66
CA HIS A 46 6.89 -9.39 -2.96
C HIS A 46 8.04 -9.54 -1.98
N ALA A 47 7.77 -9.35 -0.70
CA ALA A 47 8.72 -9.51 0.38
C ALA A 47 7.96 -9.93 1.64
N GLU A 48 8.33 -11.04 2.24
CA GLU A 48 7.66 -11.58 3.42
C GLU A 48 8.69 -12.18 4.39
N MET A 49 8.45 -12.01 5.70
CA MET A 49 9.32 -12.56 6.75
C MET A 49 9.43 -14.08 6.68
N ASP A 50 8.36 -14.76 6.26
CA ASP A 50 8.37 -16.22 6.14
C ASP A 50 9.41 -16.72 5.13
N SER A 51 9.80 -15.89 4.16
CA SER A 51 10.88 -16.21 3.20
C SER A 51 12.24 -16.41 3.89
N LEU A 52 12.49 -15.73 5.01
CA LEU A 52 13.70 -15.90 5.82
C LEU A 52 13.72 -17.19 6.64
N SER A 53 12.62 -17.94 6.70
CA SER A 53 12.58 -19.27 7.32
C SER A 53 13.30 -20.33 6.48
N TYR A 54 13.51 -20.06 5.19
CA TYR A 54 14.18 -20.98 4.25
C TYR A 54 15.66 -20.67 4.04
N GLY A 55 16.15 -19.52 4.53
CA GLY A 55 17.53 -19.10 4.40
C GLY A 55 17.77 -17.71 5.01
N PRO A 56 19.04 -17.25 5.08
CA PRO A 56 19.35 -15.93 5.64
C PRO A 56 18.95 -14.76 4.73
N ASP A 57 18.61 -15.03 3.49
CA ASP A 57 18.29 -14.05 2.46
C ASP A 57 17.17 -14.51 1.54
N PHE A 58 16.47 -13.55 0.97
CA PHE A 58 15.53 -13.77 -0.12
C PHE A 58 15.56 -12.62 -1.13
N LEU A 59 15.10 -12.88 -2.35
CA LEU A 59 14.95 -11.88 -3.39
C LEU A 59 13.56 -11.24 -3.32
N ALA A 60 13.50 -9.97 -2.99
CA ALA A 60 12.30 -9.16 -3.11
C ALA A 60 12.12 -8.70 -4.57
N TYR A 61 10.93 -8.89 -5.17
CA TYR A 61 10.65 -8.60 -6.58
C TYR A 61 9.32 -7.86 -6.77
N PRO A 62 9.14 -7.10 -7.86
CA PRO A 62 7.96 -6.27 -8.07
C PRO A 62 6.64 -7.05 -8.17
N THR A 63 5.56 -6.51 -7.60
CA THR A 63 4.21 -7.11 -7.63
C THR A 63 3.34 -6.61 -8.80
N TYR A 64 3.75 -5.54 -9.50
CA TYR A 64 2.87 -4.84 -10.46
C TYR A 64 2.41 -5.69 -11.64
N PHE A 65 3.23 -6.65 -12.07
CA PHE A 65 2.85 -7.57 -13.15
C PHE A 65 1.75 -8.53 -12.73
N ASP A 66 1.70 -8.86 -11.44
CA ASP A 66 0.78 -9.87 -10.93
C ASP A 66 -0.59 -9.28 -10.59
N LEU A 67 -0.65 -8.03 -10.16
CA LEU A 67 -1.89 -7.41 -9.70
C LEU A 67 -2.71 -6.74 -10.79
N ASN A 68 -2.09 -6.21 -11.85
CA ASN A 68 -2.77 -5.51 -12.95
C ASN A 68 -3.66 -4.32 -12.51
N ILE A 69 -3.24 -3.54 -11.50
CA ILE A 69 -4.00 -2.38 -10.98
C ILE A 69 -3.28 -1.04 -11.14
N THR A 70 -2.06 -1.06 -11.63
CA THR A 70 -1.19 0.13 -11.70
C THR A 70 -1.82 1.23 -12.55
N ASP A 71 -2.44 0.91 -13.68
CA ASP A 71 -3.10 1.86 -14.56
C ASP A 71 -4.31 2.51 -13.89
N LEU A 72 -5.05 1.76 -13.06
CA LEU A 72 -6.19 2.26 -12.30
C LEU A 72 -5.76 3.28 -11.25
N LEU A 73 -4.78 2.92 -10.42
CA LEU A 73 -4.25 3.80 -9.39
C LEU A 73 -3.57 5.04 -9.98
N PHE A 74 -2.82 4.86 -11.08
CA PHE A 74 -2.21 5.95 -11.83
C PHE A 74 -3.25 6.97 -12.31
N LYS A 75 -4.37 6.49 -12.85
CA LYS A 75 -5.49 7.34 -13.28
C LYS A 75 -6.06 8.15 -12.12
N TYR A 76 -6.11 7.60 -10.91
CA TYR A 76 -6.58 8.29 -9.72
C TYR A 76 -5.56 9.24 -9.11
N GLY A 77 -4.32 9.24 -9.60
CA GLY A 77 -3.29 10.19 -9.20
C GLY A 77 -2.35 9.69 -8.11
N VAL A 78 -2.17 8.37 -8.00
CA VAL A 78 -1.21 7.75 -7.10
C VAL A 78 -0.48 6.60 -7.80
N ARG A 79 0.79 6.43 -7.47
CA ARG A 79 1.61 5.31 -7.90
C ARG A 79 2.22 4.61 -6.70
N VAL A 80 2.04 3.29 -6.61
CA VAL A 80 2.79 2.43 -5.71
C VAL A 80 4.10 2.08 -6.42
N ASN A 81 5.22 2.43 -5.82
CA ASN A 81 6.54 2.18 -6.42
C ASN A 81 6.98 0.73 -6.17
N THR A 82 7.85 0.23 -7.04
CA THR A 82 8.47 -1.09 -6.92
C THR A 82 9.80 -0.97 -6.19
N ASP A 83 9.73 -0.55 -4.94
CA ASP A 83 10.86 -0.35 -4.06
C ASP A 83 10.52 -0.77 -2.64
N LEU A 84 11.53 -0.81 -1.79
CA LEU A 84 11.40 -0.98 -0.34
C LEU A 84 11.87 0.29 0.36
N ILE A 85 11.09 0.77 1.31
CA ILE A 85 11.50 1.83 2.21
C ILE A 85 12.35 1.21 3.31
N GLN A 86 13.60 1.68 3.42
CA GLN A 86 14.45 1.47 4.59
C GLN A 86 14.49 2.76 5.40
N ASP A 87 14.38 2.66 6.74
CA ASP A 87 14.40 3.81 7.63
C ASP A 87 15.28 3.52 8.84
N VAL A 88 16.05 4.52 9.27
CA VAL A 88 16.82 4.45 10.53
C VAL A 88 15.88 4.34 11.73
N ARG A 89 14.72 5.02 11.65
CA ARG A 89 13.62 4.85 12.61
C ARG A 89 12.82 3.60 12.25
N CYS A 90 13.21 2.46 12.81
CA CYS A 90 12.64 1.16 12.50
C CYS A 90 12.31 0.35 13.74
N ALA A 91 11.41 -0.58 13.61
CA ALA A 91 11.17 -1.62 14.61
C ALA A 91 12.30 -2.65 14.56
N GLY A 92 12.44 -3.40 15.66
CA GLY A 92 13.40 -4.49 15.74
C GLY A 92 12.77 -5.84 15.44
N ILE A 93 13.62 -6.79 15.06
CA ILE A 93 13.27 -8.21 15.05
C ILE A 93 14.02 -8.94 16.18
N ASN A 94 13.38 -9.97 16.71
CA ASN A 94 13.96 -10.77 17.80
C ASN A 94 14.73 -11.96 17.21
N ASP A 95 16.03 -12.04 17.49
CA ASP A 95 16.92 -13.15 17.10
C ASP A 95 17.03 -14.23 18.18
N ARG A 96 16.09 -14.31 19.13
CA ARG A 96 16.06 -15.15 20.34
C ARG A 96 17.01 -14.70 21.47
N ARG A 97 17.94 -13.80 21.23
CA ARG A 97 18.87 -13.25 22.23
C ARG A 97 18.64 -11.76 22.45
N ASN A 98 18.45 -11.03 21.37
CA ASN A 98 18.34 -9.58 21.37
C ASN A 98 17.25 -9.13 20.39
N VAL A 99 16.74 -7.92 20.63
CA VAL A 99 15.93 -7.21 19.65
C VAL A 99 16.85 -6.29 18.86
N ASN A 100 17.07 -6.60 17.59
CA ASN A 100 17.95 -5.85 16.70
C ASN A 100 17.13 -4.97 15.76
N PRO A 101 17.46 -3.66 15.62
CA PRO A 101 16.79 -2.78 14.67
C PRO A 101 16.84 -3.35 13.25
N TRP A 102 15.70 -3.38 12.57
CA TRP A 102 15.55 -3.93 11.22
C TRP A 102 15.06 -2.85 10.26
N VAL A 103 15.97 -2.31 9.46
CA VAL A 103 15.69 -1.14 8.59
C VAL A 103 14.52 -1.35 7.60
N TYR A 104 14.15 -2.59 7.32
CA TYR A 104 13.00 -2.95 6.47
C TYR A 104 11.66 -2.92 7.22
N PHE A 105 11.68 -2.62 8.52
CA PHE A 105 10.49 -2.40 9.35
C PHE A 105 10.39 -0.93 9.76
N PRO A 106 10.20 -0.01 8.80
CA PRO A 106 10.09 1.40 9.10
C PRO A 106 8.96 1.69 10.08
N LEU A 107 9.17 2.66 10.97
CA LEU A 107 8.16 3.19 11.86
C LEU A 107 7.64 4.50 11.27
N PHE A 108 6.53 4.43 10.56
CA PHE A 108 5.92 5.58 9.91
C PHE A 108 5.29 6.51 10.93
N GLY A 109 5.52 7.81 10.75
CA GLY A 109 4.85 8.86 11.49
C GLY A 109 3.50 9.19 10.86
N ALA A 110 2.49 9.41 11.70
CA ALA A 110 1.23 10.00 11.29
C ALA A 110 1.42 11.48 11.01
N THR A 111 0.68 12.00 10.03
CA THR A 111 0.64 13.44 9.75
C THR A 111 -0.38 14.15 10.66
N ASN A 112 -0.55 15.46 10.48
CA ASN A 112 -1.56 16.24 11.22
C ASN A 112 -2.99 16.08 10.69
N HIS A 113 -3.24 15.14 9.77
CA HIS A 113 -4.58 14.88 9.28
C HIS A 113 -5.47 14.28 10.39
N PRO A 114 -6.73 14.76 10.59
CA PRO A 114 -7.58 14.33 11.72
C PRO A 114 -7.75 12.82 11.85
N SER A 115 -7.75 12.07 10.73
CA SER A 115 -7.91 10.61 10.75
C SER A 115 -6.72 9.86 11.33
N VAL A 116 -5.54 10.49 11.44
CA VAL A 116 -4.30 9.86 11.89
C VAL A 116 -3.53 10.66 12.94
N ALA A 117 -3.92 11.89 13.22
CA ALA A 117 -3.15 12.85 14.04
C ALA A 117 -2.80 12.35 15.46
N ASN A 118 -3.58 11.42 16.01
CA ASN A 118 -3.37 10.89 17.36
C ASN A 118 -2.86 9.44 17.36
N LEU A 119 -2.46 8.92 16.20
CA LEU A 119 -1.88 7.58 16.14
C LEU A 119 -0.41 7.62 16.56
N ASN A 120 0.01 6.55 17.25
CA ASN A 120 1.42 6.27 17.44
C ASN A 120 2.08 5.91 16.10
N ALA A 121 3.42 5.76 16.12
CA ALA A 121 4.13 5.28 14.94
C ALA A 121 3.58 3.91 14.48
N ILE A 122 3.36 3.77 13.18
CA ILE A 122 2.84 2.55 12.58
C ILE A 122 4.03 1.79 11.99
N LYS A 123 4.18 0.52 12.42
CA LYS A 123 5.21 -0.36 11.88
C LYS A 123 4.82 -0.82 10.49
N GLY A 124 5.70 -0.60 9.51
CA GLY A 124 5.63 -1.25 8.20
C GLY A 124 6.43 -2.54 8.17
N GLU A 125 6.05 -3.44 7.27
CA GLU A 125 6.79 -4.67 6.96
C GLU A 125 7.07 -4.70 5.45
N PHE A 126 8.31 -4.38 5.05
CA PHE A 126 8.71 -4.30 3.64
C PHE A 126 7.87 -3.34 2.80
N SER A 127 7.46 -2.24 3.40
CA SER A 127 6.62 -1.23 2.75
C SER A 127 7.30 -0.62 1.54
N SER A 128 6.53 -0.35 0.50
CA SER A 128 6.97 0.40 -0.67
C SER A 128 6.75 1.90 -0.50
N SER A 129 7.31 2.71 -1.38
CA SER A 129 6.99 4.14 -1.40
C SER A 129 5.81 4.46 -2.32
N LEU A 130 5.13 5.57 -2.05
CA LEU A 130 4.09 6.13 -2.89
C LEU A 130 4.56 7.43 -3.54
N ASP A 131 4.20 7.62 -4.80
CA ASP A 131 4.27 8.93 -5.45
C ASP A 131 2.85 9.44 -5.72
N THR A 132 2.62 10.73 -5.50
CA THR A 132 1.39 11.40 -5.93
C THR A 132 1.62 12.03 -7.29
N LEU A 133 0.64 11.85 -8.19
CA LEU A 133 0.69 12.35 -9.56
C LEU A 133 -0.29 13.50 -9.71
N GLU A 134 0.00 14.45 -10.55
CA GLU A 134 -0.94 15.55 -10.82
C GLU A 134 -2.26 15.01 -11.38
N SER A 135 -3.36 15.45 -10.78
CA SER A 135 -4.71 15.12 -11.23
C SER A 135 -5.65 16.27 -10.88
N THR A 136 -6.42 16.72 -11.85
CA THR A 136 -7.33 17.86 -11.68
C THR A 136 -8.49 17.46 -10.76
N GLY A 137 -8.80 18.32 -9.79
CA GLY A 137 -9.96 18.13 -8.91
C GLY A 137 -9.74 17.12 -7.76
N ILE A 138 -8.53 16.57 -7.61
CA ILE A 138 -8.19 15.64 -6.54
C ILE A 138 -7.19 16.27 -5.57
N LYS A 139 -7.63 16.46 -4.33
CA LYS A 139 -6.76 16.82 -3.21
C LYS A 139 -6.04 15.57 -2.72
N LYS A 140 -4.74 15.67 -2.49
CA LYS A 140 -3.89 14.60 -1.99
C LYS A 140 -3.31 14.99 -0.65
N THR A 141 -3.56 14.18 0.36
CA THR A 141 -3.11 14.42 1.72
C THR A 141 -2.26 13.25 2.20
N ALA A 142 -1.02 13.51 2.57
CA ALA A 142 -0.17 12.51 3.19
C ALA A 142 -0.78 12.05 4.51
N LEU A 143 -0.85 10.74 4.74
CA LEU A 143 -1.30 10.14 5.99
C LEU A 143 -0.13 9.56 6.78
N LEU A 144 0.73 8.78 6.13
CA LEU A 144 1.89 8.12 6.74
C LEU A 144 3.16 8.46 5.97
N GLN A 145 4.21 8.78 6.72
CA GLN A 145 5.50 9.18 6.17
C GLN A 145 6.67 8.54 6.95
N SER A 146 7.75 8.25 6.23
CA SER A 146 9.02 7.86 6.83
C SER A 146 9.63 8.98 7.69
N SER A 147 10.71 8.66 8.38
CA SER A 147 11.52 9.70 9.05
C SER A 147 12.30 10.55 8.03
N SER A 148 13.05 11.53 8.56
CA SER A 148 13.99 12.32 7.75
C SER A 148 15.24 11.55 7.32
N ASN A 149 15.42 10.32 7.77
CA ASN A 149 16.59 9.49 7.52
C ASN A 149 16.16 8.13 6.95
N ALA A 150 15.58 8.17 5.77
CA ALA A 150 15.12 7.02 5.02
C ALA A 150 15.82 6.91 3.68
N LYS A 151 15.61 5.80 2.98
CA LYS A 151 15.99 5.62 1.58
C LYS A 151 15.06 4.64 0.89
N ARG A 152 14.96 4.76 -0.42
CA ARG A 152 14.29 3.79 -1.29
C ARG A 152 15.32 2.83 -1.87
N VAL A 153 14.98 1.56 -1.87
CA VAL A 153 15.79 0.50 -2.47
C VAL A 153 14.95 -0.15 -3.57
N PRO A 154 15.28 0.08 -4.86
CA PRO A 154 14.51 -0.48 -5.97
C PRO A 154 14.53 -2.01 -5.97
N ALA A 155 13.39 -2.64 -6.32
CA ALA A 155 13.33 -4.06 -6.60
C ALA A 155 13.71 -4.33 -8.08
N PRO A 156 14.33 -5.51 -8.38
CA PRO A 156 14.61 -6.61 -7.46
C PRO A 156 15.76 -6.29 -6.48
N HIS A 157 15.61 -6.70 -5.23
CA HIS A 157 16.59 -6.47 -4.17
C HIS A 157 16.71 -7.69 -3.25
N THR A 158 17.93 -8.04 -2.88
CA THR A 158 18.16 -9.10 -1.90
C THR A 158 18.01 -8.55 -0.47
N VAL A 159 17.03 -9.05 0.25
CA VAL A 159 16.84 -8.79 1.67
C VAL A 159 17.62 -9.85 2.44
N SER A 160 18.50 -9.42 3.36
CA SER A 160 19.37 -10.30 4.12
C SER A 160 19.31 -10.01 5.62
N LEU A 161 19.33 -11.06 6.44
CA LEU A 161 19.51 -10.96 7.89
C LEU A 161 20.90 -10.44 8.28
N GLU A 162 21.87 -10.46 7.38
CA GLU A 162 23.20 -9.88 7.60
C GLU A 162 23.11 -8.38 7.94
N ALA A 163 22.10 -7.67 7.41
CA ALA A 163 21.85 -6.27 7.73
C ALA A 163 21.54 -5.99 9.22
N LEU A 164 21.22 -7.02 10.01
CA LEU A 164 21.07 -6.90 11.47
C LEU A 164 22.41 -6.68 12.16
N TYR A 165 23.47 -7.28 11.63
CA TYR A 165 24.81 -7.28 12.21
C TYR A 165 25.71 -6.25 11.52
N ASN A 166 25.59 -6.12 10.21
CA ASN A 166 26.28 -5.15 9.38
C ASN A 166 25.35 -3.98 9.06
N ARG A 167 25.26 -3.03 9.99
CA ARG A 167 24.38 -1.85 9.82
C ARG A 167 24.76 -1.07 8.57
N PRO A 168 23.79 -0.73 7.70
CA PRO A 168 24.04 0.13 6.56
C PRO A 168 24.62 1.48 6.97
N ASP A 169 25.50 2.06 6.13
CA ASP A 169 26.06 3.41 6.39
C ASP A 169 24.90 4.42 6.59
N PRO A 170 24.84 5.11 7.74
CA PRO A 170 23.81 6.12 8.01
C PRO A 170 23.73 7.23 6.95
N ARG A 171 24.84 7.53 6.27
CA ARG A 171 24.88 8.53 5.19
C ARG A 171 24.10 8.13 3.96
N SER A 172 23.81 6.83 3.79
CA SER A 172 22.99 6.34 2.69
C SER A 172 21.50 6.63 2.86
N PHE A 173 21.05 7.01 4.08
CA PHE A 173 19.68 7.36 4.41
C PHE A 173 19.48 8.87 4.24
N ASN A 174 19.49 9.33 3.01
CA ASN A 174 19.49 10.75 2.64
C ASN A 174 18.13 11.24 2.07
N GLN A 175 17.10 10.41 2.12
CA GLN A 175 15.74 10.77 1.73
C GLN A 175 14.89 11.00 2.98
N ARG A 176 13.83 11.79 2.82
CA ARG A 176 12.92 12.16 3.91
C ARG A 176 11.49 12.06 3.48
N ASP A 177 10.61 11.88 4.45
CA ASP A 177 9.17 12.03 4.29
C ASP A 177 8.62 11.17 3.12
N LEU A 178 9.21 9.97 2.93
CA LEU A 178 8.75 9.02 1.93
C LEU A 178 7.33 8.59 2.30
N LEU A 179 6.39 8.76 1.37
CA LEU A 179 4.99 8.42 1.59
C LEU A 179 4.79 6.91 1.61
N SER A 180 4.03 6.42 2.59
CA SER A 180 3.51 5.05 2.63
C SER A 180 1.98 5.02 2.80
N GLY A 181 1.35 6.16 3.06
CA GLY A 181 -0.09 6.31 3.10
C GLY A 181 -0.53 7.66 2.57
N VAL A 182 -1.51 7.68 1.69
CA VAL A 182 -2.08 8.89 1.09
C VAL A 182 -3.60 8.81 1.02
N LEU A 183 -4.27 9.92 1.30
CA LEU A 183 -5.69 10.13 1.08
C LEU A 183 -5.89 11.00 -0.16
N LEU A 184 -6.76 10.53 -1.05
CA LEU A 184 -7.20 11.21 -2.27
C LEU A 184 -8.65 11.59 -2.07
N GLU A 185 -9.00 12.88 -2.23
CA GLU A 185 -10.35 13.39 -2.02
C GLU A 185 -10.77 14.27 -3.19
N GLY A 186 -11.96 14.11 -3.69
CA GLY A 186 -12.49 14.96 -4.76
C GLY A 186 -13.43 14.25 -5.73
N VAL A 187 -13.43 14.73 -6.96
CA VAL A 187 -14.23 14.20 -8.06
C VAL A 187 -13.28 13.51 -9.04
N PHE A 188 -13.38 12.19 -9.11
CA PHE A 188 -12.49 11.36 -9.93
C PHE A 188 -13.05 11.19 -11.34
N GLU A 189 -12.16 11.15 -12.32
CA GLU A 189 -12.48 10.70 -13.67
C GLU A 189 -12.29 9.18 -13.76
N SER A 190 -13.28 8.50 -14.33
CA SER A 190 -13.24 7.05 -14.53
C SER A 190 -12.05 6.64 -15.41
N ALA A 191 -11.38 5.55 -15.04
CA ALA A 191 -10.36 4.92 -15.88
C ALA A 191 -10.95 4.36 -17.19
N TYR A 192 -12.26 4.22 -17.24
CA TYR A 192 -13.01 3.75 -18.40
C TYR A 192 -13.79 4.86 -19.13
N ALA A 193 -13.62 6.14 -18.76
CA ALA A 193 -14.37 7.27 -19.35
C ALA A 193 -14.34 7.28 -20.89
N ASN A 194 -13.20 6.87 -21.47
CA ASN A 194 -12.92 6.83 -22.91
C ASN A 194 -12.60 5.41 -23.43
N ARG A 195 -12.99 4.37 -22.68
CA ARG A 195 -12.79 2.97 -23.05
C ARG A 195 -14.14 2.27 -23.16
N ILE A 196 -14.17 1.22 -23.97
CA ILE A 196 -15.34 0.34 -24.03
C ILE A 196 -15.39 -0.47 -22.72
N ALA A 197 -16.56 -0.43 -22.06
CA ALA A 197 -16.75 -1.22 -20.85
C ALA A 197 -16.59 -2.72 -21.15
N PRO A 198 -15.92 -3.48 -20.24
CA PRO A 198 -15.86 -4.92 -20.37
C PRO A 198 -17.26 -5.53 -20.47
N LYS A 199 -17.44 -6.53 -21.32
CA LYS A 199 -18.73 -7.21 -21.49
C LYS A 199 -19.13 -7.86 -20.16
N THR A 200 -20.20 -7.31 -19.55
CA THR A 200 -20.79 -7.88 -18.35
C THR A 200 -21.92 -8.81 -18.73
N ALA A 201 -21.87 -10.06 -18.30
CA ALA A 201 -22.99 -10.95 -18.50
C ALA A 201 -24.21 -10.42 -17.71
N GLY A 202 -25.21 -9.89 -18.40
CA GLY A 202 -26.57 -9.75 -17.91
C GLY A 202 -27.06 -8.41 -17.43
N ALA A 203 -26.33 -7.29 -17.46
CA ALA A 203 -26.89 -5.98 -17.15
C ALA A 203 -26.11 -4.84 -17.79
N SER A 204 -26.75 -4.07 -18.64
CA SER A 204 -26.28 -2.76 -19.08
C SER A 204 -26.48 -1.76 -17.94
N LEU A 205 -25.46 -1.60 -17.07
CA LEU A 205 -25.42 -0.45 -16.17
C LEU A 205 -24.87 0.75 -16.94
N PRO A 206 -25.42 1.96 -16.75
CA PRO A 206 -24.87 3.15 -17.38
C PRO A 206 -23.43 3.33 -16.88
N GLN A 207 -22.48 3.49 -17.81
CA GLN A 207 -21.08 3.77 -17.51
C GLN A 207 -20.95 5.21 -17.01
N LEU A 208 -20.57 5.36 -15.75
CA LEU A 208 -20.26 6.66 -15.17
C LEU A 208 -18.86 7.08 -15.61
N LYS A 209 -18.72 8.30 -16.11
CA LYS A 209 -17.45 8.87 -16.57
C LYS A 209 -16.73 9.67 -15.50
N GLN A 210 -17.44 10.12 -14.49
CA GLN A 210 -16.96 10.95 -13.41
C GLN A 210 -17.69 10.58 -12.12
N SER A 211 -16.99 10.68 -10.99
CA SER A 211 -17.57 10.35 -9.70
C SER A 211 -18.42 11.48 -9.12
N ASN A 212 -19.32 11.13 -8.21
CA ASN A 212 -19.69 12.05 -7.15
C ASN A 212 -18.44 12.33 -6.28
N PRO A 213 -18.43 13.42 -5.46
CA PRO A 213 -17.36 13.62 -4.50
C PRO A 213 -17.16 12.36 -3.64
N THR A 214 -15.94 11.81 -3.66
CA THR A 214 -15.60 10.60 -2.90
C THR A 214 -14.16 10.65 -2.43
N SER A 215 -13.72 9.64 -1.70
CA SER A 215 -12.35 9.52 -1.22
C SER A 215 -11.78 8.12 -1.41
N MET A 216 -10.47 8.07 -1.58
CA MET A 216 -9.69 6.85 -1.64
C MET A 216 -8.47 6.98 -0.73
N ALA A 217 -8.23 5.99 0.13
CA ALA A 217 -6.98 5.88 0.86
C ALA A 217 -6.12 4.78 0.22
N VAL A 218 -4.84 5.05 0.01
CA VAL A 218 -3.88 4.10 -0.53
C VAL A 218 -2.71 3.97 0.41
N PHE A 219 -2.44 2.76 0.83
CA PHE A 219 -1.31 2.38 1.67
C PHE A 219 -0.44 1.37 0.91
N SER A 220 0.86 1.59 0.93
CA SER A 220 1.84 0.78 0.20
C SER A 220 2.44 -0.35 1.04
N ASP A 221 1.63 -0.92 1.90
CA ASP A 221 1.95 -2.07 2.72
C ASP A 221 0.66 -2.84 3.02
N GLY A 222 0.60 -4.07 2.55
CA GLY A 222 -0.54 -4.95 2.73
C GLY A 222 -0.68 -5.46 4.17
N ASP A 223 0.40 -5.41 4.94
CA ASP A 223 0.44 -5.92 6.31
C ASP A 223 -0.02 -4.91 7.37
N PHE A 224 -0.24 -3.62 7.04
CA PHE A 224 -0.72 -2.61 8.00
C PHE A 224 -2.01 -3.00 8.72
N ILE A 225 -2.87 -3.78 8.07
CA ILE A 225 -4.13 -4.26 8.67
C ILE A 225 -4.05 -5.71 9.14
N ARG A 226 -2.87 -6.34 9.03
CA ARG A 226 -2.67 -7.72 9.45
C ARG A 226 -2.68 -7.81 10.96
N ASN A 227 -3.56 -8.65 11.48
CA ASN A 227 -3.57 -8.97 12.90
C ASN A 227 -2.53 -10.06 13.19
N GLN A 228 -1.49 -9.74 13.95
CA GLN A 228 -0.50 -10.70 14.39
C GLN A 228 -1.05 -11.47 15.59
N VAL A 229 -1.54 -12.68 15.35
CA VAL A 229 -2.05 -13.56 16.41
C VAL A 229 -0.94 -14.51 16.87
N ASN A 230 -0.74 -14.62 18.17
CA ASN A 230 0.11 -15.64 18.75
C ASN A 230 -0.59 -17.01 18.64
N LEU A 231 -0.04 -17.93 17.84
CA LEU A 231 -0.64 -19.25 17.61
C LEU A 231 -0.64 -20.16 18.85
N ILE A 232 0.25 -19.89 19.82
CA ILE A 232 0.35 -20.65 21.07
C ILE A 232 -0.59 -20.07 22.13
N ASN A 233 -0.70 -18.75 22.17
CA ASN A 233 -1.63 -18.05 23.05
C ASN A 233 -2.28 -16.89 22.28
N PRO A 234 -3.49 -17.08 21.72
CA PRO A 234 -4.17 -16.08 20.88
C PRO A 234 -4.51 -14.77 21.61
N GLU A 235 -4.51 -14.76 22.95
CA GLU A 235 -4.78 -13.56 23.76
C GLU A 235 -3.55 -12.66 23.92
N LEU A 236 -2.36 -13.14 23.55
CA LEU A 236 -1.14 -12.36 23.61
C LEU A 236 -0.74 -11.89 22.21
N PRO A 237 -0.30 -10.64 22.03
CA PRO A 237 0.28 -10.17 20.78
C PRO A 237 1.58 -10.96 20.49
N ARG A 238 1.87 -11.13 19.21
CA ARG A 238 3.16 -11.71 18.74
C ARG A 238 4.31 -10.76 18.95
#